data_e1ad8db9cebff277bc06d18d7c714133
#
_entry.id   e1ad8db9cebff277bc06d18d7c714133
#
_cell.length_a   1.000
_cell.length_b   1.000
_cell.length_c   1.000
_cell.angle_alpha   90.00
_cell.angle_beta   90.00
_cell.angle_gamma   90.00
#
_symmetry.space_group_name_H-M   'P 1'
#
loop_
_entity.id
_entity.type
_entity.pdbx_description
1 polymer ?
#
loop_
_entity_poly.entity_id
_entity_poly.type
_entity_poly.pdbx_seq_one_letter_code
_entity_poly.pdbx_strand_id
1 'polypeptide(L)'
;MEVFLAESLGFCYGVKRAIKLAREQAAPDGTSCTLGPIIHNPQMVSRLAEEGVGMVNALPELEKGTVIIRSHGVGPLVYDEAKERGLSLVDATCPHVKKAQSTAHELFQEGYSVVIVGEKLHPEVRSIFEWAGGDAVIVDSVEGAEAVAPCARLGIVAQTTFSGAKFKEIVLHLLDKSNDVRIVRTICTATDQRQEAAVRLARQVD
;
A
#
# COMPACT_ATOMS: atom_id res chain seq x y z
N MET A 1 35.11 -8.21 -11.99
CA MET A 1 33.99 -7.58 -11.26
C MET A 1 33.41 -8.63 -10.35
N GLU A 2 33.41 -8.40 -9.07
CA GLU A 2 32.80 -9.29 -8.07
C GLU A 2 31.39 -8.77 -7.75
N VAL A 3 30.41 -9.68 -7.61
CA VAL A 3 29.00 -9.32 -7.37
C VAL A 3 28.59 -9.87 -6.01
N PHE A 4 28.16 -8.98 -5.14
CA PHE A 4 27.64 -9.30 -3.82
C PHE A 4 26.13 -9.20 -3.79
N LEU A 5 25.47 -10.11 -3.09
CA LEU A 5 24.03 -10.13 -2.93
C LEU A 5 23.65 -9.78 -1.49
N ALA A 6 22.67 -8.92 -1.33
CA ALA A 6 22.12 -8.64 -0.01
C ALA A 6 21.41 -9.87 0.57
N GLU A 7 21.51 -10.07 1.89
CA GLU A 7 20.91 -11.21 2.61
C GLU A 7 19.39 -11.31 2.41
N SER A 8 18.69 -10.15 2.33
CA SER A 8 17.26 -10.08 2.08
C SER A 8 16.99 -9.40 0.74
N LEU A 9 16.80 -10.20 -0.32
CA LEU A 9 16.60 -9.72 -1.69
C LEU A 9 15.34 -10.33 -2.36
N GLY A 10 14.99 -9.80 -3.53
CA GLY A 10 13.88 -10.30 -4.36
C GLY A 10 12.49 -9.89 -3.84
N PHE A 11 11.45 -10.48 -4.43
CA PHE A 11 10.07 -10.17 -4.08
C PHE A 11 9.70 -10.69 -2.68
N CYS A 12 9.04 -9.85 -1.88
CA CYS A 12 8.50 -10.24 -0.59
C CYS A 12 7.28 -11.18 -0.73
N TYR A 13 6.83 -11.74 0.38
CA TYR A 13 5.65 -12.62 0.41
C TYR A 13 4.42 -11.97 -0.23
N GLY A 14 4.09 -10.71 0.12
CA GLY A 14 2.93 -10.00 -0.42
C GLY A 14 2.97 -9.84 -1.94
N VAL A 15 4.14 -9.49 -2.49
CA VAL A 15 4.36 -9.38 -3.94
C VAL A 15 4.25 -10.76 -4.62
N LYS A 16 4.89 -11.80 -4.07
CA LYS A 16 4.80 -13.16 -4.62
C LYS A 16 3.36 -13.65 -4.65
N ARG A 17 2.60 -13.41 -3.56
CA ARG A 17 1.17 -13.74 -3.47
C ARG A 17 0.35 -13.01 -4.55
N ALA A 18 0.56 -11.70 -4.73
CA ALA A 18 -0.18 -10.91 -5.71
C ALA A 18 0.06 -11.41 -7.15
N ILE A 19 1.32 -11.68 -7.51
CA ILE A 19 1.69 -12.24 -8.81
C ILE A 19 1.05 -13.63 -9.00
N LYS A 20 1.08 -14.49 -7.98
CA LYS A 20 0.49 -15.83 -8.05
C LYS A 20 -1.02 -15.73 -8.31
N LEU A 21 -1.75 -14.91 -7.55
CA LEU A 21 -3.19 -14.71 -7.74
C LEU A 21 -3.51 -14.15 -9.13
N ALA A 22 -2.71 -13.21 -9.64
CA ALA A 22 -2.89 -12.70 -10.99
C ALA A 22 -2.74 -13.79 -12.05
N ARG A 23 -1.71 -14.64 -11.96
CA ARG A 23 -1.48 -15.78 -12.86
C ARG A 23 -2.60 -16.81 -12.83
N GLU A 24 -3.17 -17.08 -11.67
CA GLU A 24 -4.31 -18.00 -11.50
C GLU A 24 -5.57 -17.51 -12.21
N GLN A 25 -5.64 -16.22 -12.57
CA GLN A 25 -6.74 -15.60 -13.31
C GLN A 25 -6.39 -15.34 -14.78
N ALA A 26 -5.22 -15.77 -15.26
CA ALA A 26 -4.82 -15.53 -16.64
C ALA A 26 -5.88 -16.04 -17.64
N ALA A 27 -6.29 -15.19 -18.56
CA ALA A 27 -7.31 -15.48 -19.56
C ALA A 27 -6.84 -15.00 -20.94
N PRO A 28 -6.61 -15.93 -21.91
CA PRO A 28 -6.09 -15.56 -23.24
C PRO A 28 -7.01 -14.63 -24.04
N ASP A 29 -8.29 -14.57 -23.70
CA ASP A 29 -9.30 -13.71 -24.34
C ASP A 29 -9.28 -12.25 -23.84
N GLY A 30 -8.34 -11.90 -22.96
CA GLY A 30 -8.19 -10.54 -22.44
C GLY A 30 -9.24 -10.14 -21.37
N THR A 31 -10.04 -11.08 -20.87
CA THR A 31 -11.07 -10.79 -19.89
C THR A 31 -10.57 -10.74 -18.45
N SER A 32 -9.26 -10.89 -18.22
CA SER A 32 -8.62 -10.77 -16.92
C SER A 32 -7.65 -9.59 -16.89
N CYS A 33 -7.92 -8.61 -16.02
CA CYS A 33 -7.12 -7.39 -15.93
C CYS A 33 -6.82 -7.00 -14.48
N THR A 34 -5.62 -6.47 -14.24
CA THR A 34 -5.30 -5.78 -12.99
C THR A 34 -5.79 -4.33 -13.04
N LEU A 35 -6.29 -3.82 -11.94
CA LEU A 35 -6.64 -2.41 -11.80
C LEU A 35 -5.40 -1.60 -11.40
N GLY A 36 -4.75 -1.01 -12.40
CA GLY A 36 -3.40 -0.45 -12.32
C GLY A 36 -2.32 -1.54 -12.21
N PRO A 37 -1.03 -1.16 -12.18
CA PRO A 37 0.06 -2.13 -12.13
C PRO A 37 -0.02 -2.98 -10.85
N ILE A 38 0.07 -4.31 -10.99
CA ILE A 38 -0.02 -5.26 -9.86
C ILE A 38 1.01 -4.96 -8.77
N ILE A 39 2.19 -4.52 -9.18
CA ILE A 39 3.32 -4.04 -8.37
C ILE A 39 4.10 -2.99 -9.16
N HIS A 40 4.95 -2.21 -8.50
CA HIS A 40 5.86 -1.25 -9.14
C HIS A 40 7.05 -1.96 -9.82
N ASN A 41 6.78 -2.80 -10.82
CA ASN A 41 7.80 -3.48 -11.62
C ASN A 41 7.30 -3.65 -13.07
N PRO A 42 7.73 -2.78 -14.01
CA PRO A 42 7.27 -2.82 -15.40
C PRO A 42 7.51 -4.16 -16.10
N GLN A 43 8.66 -4.81 -15.84
CA GLN A 43 9.01 -6.09 -16.44
C GLN A 43 8.01 -7.18 -16.02
N MET A 44 7.59 -7.18 -14.75
CA MET A 44 6.59 -8.13 -14.25
C MET A 44 5.20 -7.83 -14.82
N VAL A 45 4.84 -6.56 -14.97
CA VAL A 45 3.57 -6.16 -15.61
C VAL A 45 3.53 -6.64 -17.05
N SER A 46 4.62 -6.40 -17.85
CA SER A 46 4.72 -6.89 -19.23
C SER A 46 4.63 -8.41 -19.31
N ARG A 47 5.32 -9.11 -18.42
CA ARG A 47 5.28 -10.57 -18.38
C ARG A 47 3.87 -11.12 -18.07
N LEU A 48 3.13 -10.49 -17.17
CA LEU A 48 1.76 -10.89 -16.88
C LEU A 48 0.84 -10.63 -18.06
N ALA A 49 1.06 -9.55 -18.83
CA ALA A 49 0.32 -9.30 -20.07
C ALA A 49 0.57 -10.40 -21.11
N GLU A 50 1.82 -10.85 -21.28
CA GLU A 50 2.17 -12.00 -22.13
C GLU A 50 1.52 -13.31 -21.64
N GLU A 51 1.34 -13.46 -20.33
CA GLU A 51 0.70 -14.61 -19.67
C GLU A 51 -0.85 -14.52 -19.71
N GLY A 52 -1.45 -13.47 -20.32
CA GLY A 52 -2.91 -13.31 -20.44
C GLY A 52 -3.58 -12.54 -19.30
N VAL A 53 -2.83 -11.72 -18.58
CA VAL A 53 -3.36 -10.78 -17.55
C VAL A 53 -3.09 -9.36 -17.99
N GLY A 54 -4.11 -8.68 -18.51
CA GLY A 54 -4.04 -7.28 -18.94
C GLY A 54 -3.96 -6.30 -17.75
N MET A 55 -3.95 -5.01 -18.08
CA MET A 55 -4.02 -3.92 -17.12
C MET A 55 -5.00 -2.86 -17.62
N VAL A 56 -5.86 -2.39 -16.71
CA VAL A 56 -6.74 -1.23 -16.91
C VAL A 56 -6.46 -0.19 -15.84
N ASN A 57 -6.70 1.09 -16.11
CA ASN A 57 -6.50 2.14 -15.13
C ASN A 57 -7.78 2.45 -14.33
N ALA A 58 -8.94 2.14 -14.92
CA ALA A 58 -10.24 2.34 -14.30
C ALA A 58 -11.19 1.19 -14.65
N LEU A 59 -12.15 0.89 -13.77
CA LEU A 59 -13.14 -0.17 -13.98
C LEU A 59 -13.99 -0.02 -15.26
N PRO A 60 -14.38 1.20 -15.70
CA PRO A 60 -15.11 1.38 -16.95
C PRO A 60 -14.40 0.86 -18.21
N GLU A 61 -13.08 0.67 -18.18
CA GLU A 61 -12.31 0.10 -19.31
C GLU A 61 -12.53 -1.42 -19.46
N LEU A 62 -13.12 -2.08 -18.44
CA LEU A 62 -13.42 -3.51 -18.45
C LEU A 62 -14.94 -3.72 -18.49
N GLU A 63 -15.48 -4.18 -19.61
CA GLU A 63 -16.92 -4.40 -19.76
C GLU A 63 -17.41 -5.67 -19.04
N LYS A 64 -16.60 -6.71 -19.01
CA LYS A 64 -16.89 -8.02 -18.38
C LYS A 64 -15.59 -8.73 -18.00
N GLY A 65 -15.67 -9.74 -17.14
CA GLY A 65 -14.55 -10.61 -16.79
C GLY A 65 -14.06 -10.40 -15.35
N THR A 66 -12.77 -10.59 -15.15
CA THR A 66 -12.14 -10.57 -13.82
C THR A 66 -11.27 -9.32 -13.63
N VAL A 67 -11.59 -8.55 -12.62
CA VAL A 67 -10.72 -7.46 -12.14
C VAL A 67 -9.88 -7.93 -10.95
N ILE A 68 -8.58 -7.72 -11.03
CA ILE A 68 -7.63 -8.11 -9.99
C ILE A 68 -7.15 -6.84 -9.29
N ILE A 69 -7.47 -6.72 -8.00
CA ILE A 69 -6.98 -5.61 -7.19
C ILE A 69 -5.47 -5.78 -6.95
N ARG A 70 -4.71 -4.75 -7.27
CA ARG A 70 -3.23 -4.72 -7.11
C ARG A 70 -2.79 -4.86 -5.64
N SER A 71 -1.52 -5.16 -5.42
CA SER A 71 -0.93 -5.35 -4.09
C SER A 71 -1.06 -4.14 -3.15
N HIS A 72 -1.19 -2.93 -3.70
CA HIS A 72 -1.35 -1.66 -2.98
C HIS A 72 -2.77 -1.43 -2.44
N GLY A 73 -3.72 -2.28 -2.85
CA GLY A 73 -5.13 -2.11 -2.53
C GLY A 73 -5.80 -0.96 -3.28
N VAL A 74 -7.08 -0.84 -3.01
CA VAL A 74 -7.98 0.24 -3.48
C VAL A 74 -8.92 0.62 -2.36
N GLY A 75 -9.64 1.74 -2.51
CA GLY A 75 -10.67 2.16 -1.56
C GLY A 75 -11.95 1.34 -1.64
N PRO A 76 -12.84 1.49 -0.65
CA PRO A 76 -14.06 0.67 -0.54
C PRO A 76 -14.99 0.81 -1.75
N LEU A 77 -15.14 2.01 -2.32
CA LEU A 77 -16.04 2.25 -3.44
C LEU A 77 -15.70 1.44 -4.71
N VAL A 78 -14.44 1.07 -4.89
CA VAL A 78 -14.01 0.23 -6.03
C VAL A 78 -14.62 -1.18 -5.95
N TYR A 79 -14.76 -1.71 -4.74
CA TYR A 79 -15.41 -3.02 -4.53
C TYR A 79 -16.90 -2.98 -4.89
N ASP A 80 -17.59 -1.91 -4.48
CA ASP A 80 -19.01 -1.70 -4.77
C ASP A 80 -19.23 -1.51 -6.27
N GLU A 81 -18.43 -0.64 -6.93
CA GLU A 81 -18.50 -0.43 -8.37
C GLU A 81 -18.25 -1.71 -9.17
N ALA A 82 -17.25 -2.52 -8.79
CA ALA A 82 -16.97 -3.79 -9.47
C ALA A 82 -18.17 -4.74 -9.35
N LYS A 83 -18.82 -4.80 -8.19
CA LYS A 83 -20.02 -5.60 -7.94
C LYS A 83 -21.21 -5.11 -8.76
N GLU A 84 -21.48 -3.80 -8.80
CA GLU A 84 -22.56 -3.20 -9.58
C GLU A 84 -22.40 -3.47 -11.08
N ARG A 85 -21.17 -3.53 -11.57
CA ARG A 85 -20.83 -3.85 -12.96
C ARG A 85 -20.89 -5.37 -13.26
N GLY A 86 -21.12 -6.23 -12.25
CA GLY A 86 -21.11 -7.69 -12.43
C GLY A 86 -19.72 -8.28 -12.75
N LEU A 87 -18.64 -7.57 -12.40
CA LEU A 87 -17.28 -8.06 -12.58
C LEU A 87 -16.91 -9.08 -11.50
N SER A 88 -16.21 -10.15 -11.88
CA SER A 88 -15.54 -11.03 -10.92
C SER A 88 -14.37 -10.30 -10.30
N LEU A 89 -14.28 -10.29 -8.95
CA LEU A 89 -13.22 -9.55 -8.25
C LEU A 89 -12.28 -10.51 -7.53
N VAL A 90 -10.98 -10.37 -7.81
CA VAL A 90 -9.91 -11.08 -7.12
C VAL A 90 -9.03 -10.07 -6.38
N ASP A 91 -9.02 -10.17 -5.05
CA ASP A 91 -8.29 -9.22 -4.22
C ASP A 91 -6.88 -9.70 -3.92
N ALA A 92 -5.90 -9.16 -4.68
CA ALA A 92 -4.48 -9.40 -4.49
C ALA A 92 -3.80 -8.38 -3.57
N THR A 93 -4.56 -7.53 -2.85
CA THR A 93 -4.02 -6.61 -1.85
C THR A 93 -3.12 -7.34 -0.86
N CYS A 94 -1.95 -6.79 -0.60
CA CYS A 94 -1.02 -7.35 0.38
C CYS A 94 -1.67 -7.38 1.77
N PRO A 95 -1.57 -8.48 2.55
CA PRO A 95 -2.14 -8.54 3.90
C PRO A 95 -1.69 -7.42 4.84
N HIS A 96 -0.44 -6.95 4.71
CA HIS A 96 0.04 -5.81 5.49
C HIS A 96 -0.66 -4.50 5.10
N VAL A 97 -0.94 -4.30 3.82
CA VAL A 97 -1.73 -3.15 3.33
C VAL A 97 -3.17 -3.25 3.83
N LYS A 98 -3.80 -4.43 3.76
CA LYS A 98 -5.12 -4.64 4.34
C LYS A 98 -5.17 -4.31 5.83
N LYS A 99 -4.13 -4.68 6.58
CA LYS A 99 -4.04 -4.32 8.00
C LYS A 99 -3.95 -2.80 8.20
N ALA A 100 -3.20 -2.09 7.36
CA ALA A 100 -3.14 -0.63 7.42
C ALA A 100 -4.50 0.01 7.09
N GLN A 101 -5.19 -0.47 6.05
CA GLN A 101 -6.52 -0.03 5.67
C GLN A 101 -7.54 -0.27 6.79
N SER A 102 -7.62 -1.51 7.33
CA SER A 102 -8.57 -1.83 8.41
C SER A 102 -8.29 -1.03 9.66
N THR A 103 -7.00 -0.84 10.01
CA THR A 103 -6.63 -0.01 11.17
C THR A 103 -7.03 1.45 10.99
N ALA A 104 -6.79 2.04 9.82
CA ALA A 104 -7.20 3.41 9.53
C ALA A 104 -8.73 3.56 9.58
N HIS A 105 -9.45 2.58 9.04
CA HIS A 105 -10.91 2.54 9.10
C HIS A 105 -11.44 2.41 10.54
N GLU A 106 -10.88 1.50 11.35
CA GLU A 106 -11.22 1.33 12.77
C GLU A 106 -11.02 2.64 13.55
N LEU A 107 -9.87 3.31 13.38
CA LEU A 107 -9.59 4.60 14.01
C LEU A 107 -10.62 5.66 13.60
N PHE A 108 -10.94 5.75 12.31
CA PHE A 108 -11.96 6.67 11.81
C PHE A 108 -13.33 6.39 12.44
N GLN A 109 -13.77 5.13 12.48
CA GLN A 109 -15.05 4.73 13.08
C GLN A 109 -15.11 4.99 14.59
N GLU A 110 -13.97 4.92 15.28
CA GLU A 110 -13.84 5.24 16.71
C GLU A 110 -13.76 6.76 16.97
N GLY A 111 -13.83 7.62 15.93
CA GLY A 111 -13.84 9.08 16.03
C GLY A 111 -12.46 9.72 16.22
N TYR A 112 -11.38 9.04 15.82
CA TYR A 112 -10.06 9.65 15.75
C TYR A 112 -9.91 10.50 14.49
N SER A 113 -9.25 11.64 14.60
CA SER A 113 -8.65 12.33 13.44
C SER A 113 -7.47 11.48 12.96
N VAL A 114 -7.55 10.93 11.74
CA VAL A 114 -6.54 10.00 11.25
C VAL A 114 -5.41 10.74 10.56
N VAL A 115 -4.18 10.44 10.95
CA VAL A 115 -2.95 10.85 10.24
C VAL A 115 -2.30 9.61 9.61
N ILE A 116 -2.02 9.71 8.32
CA ILE A 116 -1.32 8.68 7.55
C ILE A 116 0.09 9.17 7.26
N VAL A 117 1.08 8.50 7.83
CA VAL A 117 2.50 8.80 7.56
C VAL A 117 2.92 8.05 6.30
N GLY A 118 3.12 8.78 5.18
CA GLY A 118 3.43 8.18 3.89
C GLY A 118 3.38 9.18 2.74
N GLU A 119 3.80 8.73 1.57
CA GLU A 119 3.87 9.53 0.34
C GLU A 119 2.47 9.78 -0.23
N LYS A 120 2.03 11.04 -0.28
CA LYS A 120 0.67 11.46 -0.65
C LYS A 120 0.16 10.87 -1.99
N LEU A 121 1.03 10.75 -2.99
CA LEU A 121 0.65 10.25 -4.31
C LEU A 121 0.77 8.73 -4.45
N HIS A 122 1.32 8.04 -3.45
CA HIS A 122 1.49 6.60 -3.51
C HIS A 122 0.13 5.88 -3.50
N PRO A 123 -0.09 4.88 -4.39
CA PRO A 123 -1.38 4.17 -4.47
C PRO A 123 -1.86 3.54 -3.18
N GLU A 124 -0.93 3.00 -2.37
CA GLU A 124 -1.24 2.44 -1.05
C GLU A 124 -1.78 3.51 -0.09
N VAL A 125 -1.12 4.67 -0.02
CA VAL A 125 -1.53 5.78 0.86
C VAL A 125 -2.90 6.31 0.47
N ARG A 126 -3.17 6.41 -0.84
CA ARG A 126 -4.50 6.77 -1.35
C ARG A 126 -5.56 5.76 -0.92
N SER A 127 -5.26 4.47 -1.01
CA SER A 127 -6.21 3.45 -0.59
C SER A 127 -6.49 3.51 0.92
N ILE A 128 -5.45 3.71 1.75
CA ILE A 128 -5.61 3.88 3.21
C ILE A 128 -6.44 5.13 3.51
N PHE A 129 -6.20 6.25 2.80
CA PHE A 129 -6.95 7.49 2.93
C PHE A 129 -8.46 7.30 2.67
N GLU A 130 -8.81 6.57 1.61
CA GLU A 130 -10.21 6.28 1.29
C GLU A 130 -10.86 5.38 2.36
N TRP A 131 -10.14 4.41 2.91
CA TRP A 131 -10.61 3.59 4.03
C TRP A 131 -10.74 4.38 5.34
N ALA A 132 -9.99 5.47 5.51
CA ALA A 132 -10.11 6.41 6.63
C ALA A 132 -11.25 7.45 6.43
N GLY A 133 -12.19 7.19 5.56
CA GLY A 133 -13.34 8.08 5.31
C GLY A 133 -13.06 9.25 4.37
N GLY A 134 -11.86 9.35 3.80
CA GLY A 134 -11.50 10.42 2.86
C GLY A 134 -11.20 11.78 3.49
N ASP A 135 -11.01 11.82 4.82
CA ASP A 135 -10.73 13.06 5.59
C ASP A 135 -9.45 12.97 6.45
N ALA A 136 -8.59 11.99 6.16
CA ALA A 136 -7.33 11.83 6.86
C ALA A 136 -6.28 12.86 6.40
N VAL A 137 -5.39 13.26 7.31
CA VAL A 137 -4.22 14.08 6.96
C VAL A 137 -3.06 13.17 6.56
N ILE A 138 -2.42 13.46 5.43
CA ILE A 138 -1.26 12.71 4.95
C ILE A 138 0.00 13.55 5.18
N VAL A 139 0.99 12.98 5.86
CA VAL A 139 2.28 13.62 6.16
C VAL A 139 3.44 12.69 5.79
N ASP A 140 4.52 13.24 5.27
CA ASP A 140 5.75 12.51 4.90
C ASP A 140 7.03 13.12 5.47
N SER A 141 6.87 14.22 6.24
CA SER A 141 7.97 14.98 6.84
C SER A 141 7.60 15.54 8.20
N VAL A 142 8.59 16.04 8.93
CA VAL A 142 8.42 16.74 10.21
C VAL A 142 7.62 18.03 10.03
N GLU A 143 7.92 18.80 9.01
CA GLU A 143 7.20 20.05 8.69
C GLU A 143 5.71 19.77 8.44
N GLY A 144 5.40 18.67 7.72
CA GLY A 144 4.04 18.22 7.52
C GLY A 144 3.34 17.87 8.84
N ALA A 145 4.05 17.21 9.76
CA ALA A 145 3.53 16.87 11.09
C ALA A 145 3.28 18.12 11.96
N GLU A 146 4.19 19.09 11.92
CA GLU A 146 4.03 20.36 12.64
C GLU A 146 2.81 21.16 12.18
N ALA A 147 2.47 21.06 10.89
CA ALA A 147 1.31 21.71 10.30
C ALA A 147 -0.04 21.05 10.66
N VAL A 148 -0.04 19.84 11.24
CA VAL A 148 -1.26 19.16 11.69
C VAL A 148 -1.92 19.98 12.81
N ALA A 149 -3.21 20.30 12.63
CA ALA A 149 -3.97 21.01 13.64
C ALA A 149 -4.19 20.15 14.90
N PRO A 150 -4.19 20.73 16.10
CA PRO A 150 -4.58 20.02 17.31
C PRO A 150 -6.00 19.47 17.21
N CYS A 151 -6.22 18.28 17.77
CA CYS A 151 -7.52 17.60 17.76
C CYS A 151 -7.78 16.88 19.10
N ALA A 152 -9.03 16.46 19.30
CA ALA A 152 -9.42 15.77 20.54
C ALA A 152 -8.80 14.38 20.65
N ARG A 153 -8.77 13.63 19.54
CA ARG A 153 -8.28 12.25 19.46
C ARG A 153 -7.50 12.07 18.17
N LEU A 154 -6.26 11.60 18.24
CA LEU A 154 -5.37 11.46 17.11
C LEU A 154 -5.01 9.99 16.88
N GLY A 155 -5.36 9.45 15.70
CA GLY A 155 -4.98 8.12 15.25
C GLY A 155 -3.86 8.18 14.21
N ILE A 156 -2.78 7.44 14.39
CA ILE A 156 -1.61 7.48 13.48
C ILE A 156 -1.36 6.09 12.91
N VAL A 157 -1.32 6.00 11.59
CA VAL A 157 -0.90 4.81 10.81
C VAL A 157 0.20 5.17 9.83
N ALA A 158 0.86 4.19 9.24
CA ALA A 158 1.94 4.40 8.27
C ALA A 158 1.72 3.61 6.99
N GLN A 159 2.24 4.14 5.88
CA GLN A 159 2.49 3.37 4.66
C GLN A 159 3.41 2.20 4.99
N THR A 160 3.09 1.01 4.48
CA THR A 160 3.81 -0.23 4.85
C THR A 160 5.28 -0.25 4.44
N THR A 161 5.65 0.57 3.46
CA THR A 161 7.02 0.71 2.95
C THR A 161 7.74 1.96 3.43
N PHE A 162 7.17 2.73 4.37
CA PHE A 162 7.79 3.94 4.90
C PHE A 162 9.00 3.63 5.78
N SER A 163 9.93 4.57 5.90
CA SER A 163 11.10 4.42 6.77
C SER A 163 10.71 4.41 8.25
N GLY A 164 11.09 3.37 8.99
CA GLY A 164 10.83 3.28 10.43
C GLY A 164 11.49 4.38 11.26
N ALA A 165 12.66 4.87 10.84
CA ALA A 165 13.36 5.99 11.49
C ALA A 165 12.61 7.32 11.29
N LYS A 166 12.24 7.64 10.04
CA LYS A 166 11.44 8.84 9.72
C LYS A 166 10.06 8.78 10.37
N PHE A 167 9.42 7.61 10.42
CA PHE A 167 8.14 7.45 11.11
C PHE A 167 8.23 7.84 12.58
N LYS A 168 9.27 7.37 13.29
CA LYS A 168 9.48 7.74 14.70
C LYS A 168 9.67 9.23 14.88
N GLU A 169 10.46 9.87 14.03
CA GLU A 169 10.71 11.30 14.05
C GLU A 169 9.40 12.09 13.85
N ILE A 170 8.63 11.77 12.83
CA ILE A 170 7.33 12.40 12.53
C ILE A 170 6.35 12.22 13.70
N VAL A 171 6.27 11.01 14.26
CA VAL A 171 5.37 10.71 15.39
C VAL A 171 5.69 11.55 16.60
N LEU A 172 6.97 11.81 16.93
CA LEU A 172 7.33 12.68 18.05
C LEU A 172 6.71 14.08 17.94
N HIS A 173 6.65 14.66 16.75
CA HIS A 173 6.02 15.97 16.50
C HIS A 173 4.48 15.92 16.49
N LEU A 174 3.89 14.74 16.34
CA LEU A 174 2.44 14.56 16.40
C LEU A 174 1.92 14.35 17.83
N LEU A 175 2.76 13.96 18.79
CA LEU A 175 2.33 13.67 20.17
C LEU A 175 1.70 14.89 20.84
N ASP A 176 2.18 16.10 20.57
CA ASP A 176 1.68 17.34 21.17
C ASP A 176 0.38 17.83 20.51
N LYS A 177 -0.13 17.14 19.49
CA LYS A 177 -1.35 17.54 18.77
C LYS A 177 -2.63 17.03 19.42
N SER A 178 -2.54 16.08 20.37
CA SER A 178 -3.71 15.55 21.09
C SER A 178 -3.28 14.95 22.43
N ASN A 179 -4.21 14.98 23.41
CA ASN A 179 -4.04 14.26 24.69
C ASN A 179 -4.46 12.77 24.60
N ASP A 180 -5.18 12.37 23.56
CA ASP A 180 -5.57 10.97 23.28
C ASP A 180 -4.96 10.55 21.93
N VAL A 181 -3.78 9.90 21.97
CA VAL A 181 -3.04 9.52 20.76
C VAL A 181 -2.93 7.99 20.68
N ARG A 182 -3.44 7.43 19.58
CA ARG A 182 -3.30 6.01 19.26
C ARG A 182 -2.39 5.82 18.06
N ILE A 183 -1.23 5.21 18.28
CA ILE A 183 -0.22 4.97 17.25
C ILE A 183 -0.22 3.49 16.88
N VAL A 184 -0.42 3.19 15.60
CA VAL A 184 -0.31 1.83 15.06
C VAL A 184 0.77 1.81 13.99
N ARG A 185 1.92 1.22 14.31
CA ARG A 185 3.01 1.06 13.35
C ARG A 185 2.66 -0.03 12.33
N THR A 186 2.11 0.38 11.19
CA THR A 186 1.71 -0.52 10.09
C THR A 186 2.83 -0.80 9.10
N ILE A 187 4.06 -0.35 9.34
CA ILE A 187 5.25 -0.63 8.52
C ILE A 187 5.51 -2.13 8.48
N CYS A 188 5.75 -2.67 7.29
CA CYS A 188 5.99 -4.09 7.08
C CYS A 188 7.41 -4.49 7.50
N THR A 189 7.56 -5.58 8.24
CA THR A 189 8.87 -6.13 8.64
C THR A 189 9.76 -6.50 7.45
N ALA A 190 9.16 -6.90 6.32
CA ALA A 190 9.92 -7.15 5.09
C ALA A 190 10.58 -5.87 4.53
N THR A 191 10.04 -4.69 4.82
CA THR A 191 10.67 -3.40 4.48
C THR A 191 11.89 -3.17 5.34
N ASP A 192 11.75 -3.28 6.67
CA ASP A 192 12.87 -3.12 7.60
C ASP A 192 14.03 -4.08 7.24
N GLN A 193 13.73 -5.37 7.07
CA GLN A 193 14.73 -6.38 6.74
C GLN A 193 15.51 -6.07 5.45
N ARG A 194 14.83 -5.57 4.39
CA ARG A 194 15.48 -5.23 3.13
C ARG A 194 16.31 -3.97 3.22
N GLN A 195 15.79 -2.94 3.89
CA GLN A 195 16.53 -1.70 4.10
C GLN A 195 17.80 -1.96 4.93
N GLU A 196 17.69 -2.71 6.01
CA GLU A 196 18.85 -3.08 6.85
C GLU A 196 19.86 -3.94 6.09
N ALA A 197 19.41 -4.93 5.32
CA ALA A 197 20.30 -5.77 4.51
C ALA A 197 21.04 -4.96 3.44
N ALA A 198 20.36 -4.01 2.78
CA ALA A 198 20.97 -3.13 1.80
C ALA A 198 22.00 -2.20 2.45
N VAL A 199 21.68 -1.59 3.60
CA VAL A 199 22.62 -0.72 4.34
C VAL A 199 23.83 -1.51 4.83
N ARG A 200 23.64 -2.75 5.32
CA ARG A 200 24.79 -3.60 5.72
C ARG A 200 25.71 -3.91 4.54
N LEU A 201 25.12 -4.27 3.40
CA LEU A 201 25.91 -4.57 2.20
C LEU A 201 26.64 -3.33 1.68
N ALA A 202 25.97 -2.18 1.61
CA ALA A 202 26.55 -0.93 1.13
C ALA A 202 27.78 -0.44 1.96
N ARG A 203 27.94 -0.93 3.18
CA ARG A 203 29.14 -0.66 4.02
C ARG A 203 30.31 -1.59 3.72
N GLN A 204 30.11 -2.62 2.91
CA GLN A 204 31.09 -3.68 2.62
C GLN A 204 31.58 -3.64 1.17
N VAL A 205 30.97 -2.82 0.34
CA VAL A 205 31.25 -2.70 -1.09
C VAL A 205 31.46 -1.22 -1.47
N ASP A 206 32.18 -0.98 -2.59
CA ASP A 206 32.44 0.36 -3.13
C ASP A 206 31.19 0.95 -3.83
#